data_8f8f5b1eb696b6c2861e178f4abcff00
#
_entry.id   8f8f5b1eb696b6c2861e178f4abcff00
#
_cell.length_a   1.000
_cell.length_b   1.000
_cell.length_c   1.000
_cell.angle_alpha   90.00
_cell.angle_beta   90.00
_cell.angle_gamma   90.00
#
_symmetry.space_group_name_H-M   'P 1'
#
loop_
_entity.id
_entity.type
_entity.pdbx_description
1 polymer ?
#
loop_
_entity_poly.entity_id
_entity_poly.type
_entity_poly.pdbx_seq_one_letter_code
_entity_poly.pdbx_strand_id
1 'polypeptide(L)' 'MLITKDMPISDTVRKYPGTAPVFMQFGMGCLGCAAAHFENIEQGAVVHGIDVDALMVALNKVAEEQEQA' A
#
# COMPACT_ATOMS: atom_id res chain seq x y z
N MET A 1 10.85 9.46 -0.72
CA MET A 1 9.76 8.59 -0.25
C MET A 1 10.20 7.15 -0.31
N LEU A 2 9.92 6.40 0.73
CA LEU A 2 10.32 4.99 0.81
C LEU A 2 9.45 4.10 -0.06
N ILE A 3 8.18 4.48 -0.23
CA ILE A 3 7.21 3.74 -1.02
C ILE A 3 6.80 4.59 -2.22
N THR A 4 6.84 3.99 -3.39
CA THR A 4 6.40 4.64 -4.62
C THR A 4 5.16 3.93 -5.16
N LYS A 5 4.36 4.64 -5.95
CA LYS A 5 3.06 4.12 -6.38
C LYS A 5 3.17 2.98 -7.42
N ASP A 6 4.34 2.81 -8.01
CA ASP A 6 4.59 1.73 -8.94
C ASP A 6 5.06 0.44 -8.27
N MET A 7 5.27 0.46 -6.95
CA MET A 7 5.65 -0.74 -6.22
C MET A 7 4.49 -1.73 -6.15
N PRO A 8 4.76 -3.04 -6.29
CA PRO A 8 3.71 -4.05 -6.09
C PRO A 8 3.19 -4.00 -4.66
N ILE A 9 1.87 -4.18 -4.51
CA ILE A 9 1.23 -4.15 -3.19
C ILE A 9 1.81 -5.24 -2.30
N SER A 10 1.99 -6.45 -2.82
CA SER A 10 2.52 -7.57 -2.04
C SER A 10 3.93 -7.28 -1.53
N ASP A 11 4.77 -6.67 -2.35
CA ASP A 11 6.14 -6.34 -1.94
C ASP A 11 6.14 -5.24 -0.88
N THR A 12 5.25 -4.27 -1.00
CA THR A 12 5.11 -3.20 -0.02
C THR A 12 4.74 -3.75 1.36
N VAL A 13 3.75 -4.64 1.40
CA VAL A 13 3.32 -5.25 2.66
C VAL A 13 4.42 -6.14 3.24
N ARG A 14 5.13 -6.83 2.39
CA ARG A 14 6.22 -7.70 2.86
C ARG A 14 7.35 -6.89 3.48
N LYS A 15 7.73 -5.80 2.83
CA LYS A 15 8.83 -4.95 3.31
C LYS A 15 8.41 -4.09 4.49
N TYR A 16 7.18 -3.60 4.47
CA TYR A 16 6.64 -2.74 5.52
C TYR A 16 5.32 -3.32 6.01
N PRO A 17 5.36 -4.32 6.92
CA PRO A 17 4.13 -4.99 7.38
C PRO A 17 3.08 -4.05 7.97
N GLY A 18 3.51 -2.93 8.54
CA GLY A 18 2.58 -1.95 9.09
C GLY A 18 1.70 -1.28 8.06
N THR A 19 1.99 -1.45 6.75
CA THR A 19 1.14 -0.89 5.69
C THR A 19 -0.12 -1.72 5.45
N ALA A 20 -0.15 -2.98 5.86
CA ALA A 20 -1.34 -3.82 5.65
C ALA A 20 -2.61 -3.20 6.25
N PRO A 21 -2.61 -2.74 7.52
CA PRO A 21 -3.78 -2.06 8.07
C PRO A 21 -4.17 -0.79 7.30
N VAL A 22 -3.18 -0.08 6.77
CA VAL A 22 -3.44 1.13 5.99
C VAL A 22 -4.22 0.81 4.72
N PHE A 23 -3.78 -0.22 3.98
CA PHE A 23 -4.51 -0.67 2.80
C PHE A 23 -5.94 -1.06 3.16
N MET A 24 -6.12 -1.76 4.27
CA MET A 24 -7.45 -2.18 4.72
C MET A 24 -8.34 -0.98 5.06
N GLN A 25 -7.78 0.03 5.72
CA GLN A 25 -8.53 1.24 6.08
C GLN A 25 -9.00 2.00 4.86
N PHE A 26 -8.25 1.93 3.77
CA PHE A 26 -8.62 2.59 2.52
C PHE A 26 -9.55 1.75 1.65
N GLY A 27 -9.95 0.58 2.13
CA GLY A 27 -10.90 -0.27 1.41
C GLY A 27 -10.26 -1.34 0.53
N MET A 28 -8.97 -1.55 0.64
CA MET A 28 -8.26 -2.59 -0.11
C MET A 28 -8.08 -3.84 0.76
N GLY A 29 -9.20 -4.39 1.23
CA GLY A 29 -9.18 -5.46 2.21
C GLY A 29 -8.74 -6.82 1.70
N CYS A 30 -8.51 -6.97 0.40
CA CYS A 30 -8.20 -8.26 -0.21
C CYS A 30 -6.72 -8.41 -0.52
N LEU A 31 -5.87 -8.15 0.46
CA LEU A 31 -4.43 -8.19 0.24
C LEU A 31 -3.89 -9.59 -0.02
N GLY A 32 -4.64 -10.62 0.35
CA GLY A 32 -4.26 -12.00 0.06
C GLY A 32 -4.74 -12.53 -1.27
N CYS A 33 -5.47 -11.73 -2.03
CA CYS A 33 -5.99 -12.16 -3.34
C CYS A 33 -4.88 -12.25 -4.38
N ALA A 34 -5.09 -13.10 -5.38
CA ALA A 34 -4.15 -13.23 -6.49
C ALA A 34 -3.91 -11.87 -7.18
N ALA A 35 -4.93 -11.03 -7.26
CA ALA A 35 -4.83 -9.70 -7.86
C ALA A 35 -3.77 -8.84 -7.18
N ALA A 36 -3.64 -8.94 -5.87
CA ALA A 36 -2.68 -8.15 -5.10
C ALA A 36 -1.22 -8.48 -5.47
N HIS A 37 -0.97 -9.64 -6.03
CA HIS A 37 0.37 -10.03 -6.46
C HIS A 37 0.79 -9.38 -7.77
N PHE A 38 -0.17 -8.95 -8.58
CA PHE A 38 0.10 -8.44 -9.92
C PHE A 38 -0.14 -6.95 -10.07
N GLU A 39 -0.79 -6.34 -9.08
CA GLU A 39 -1.13 -4.92 -9.15
C GLU A 39 -0.11 -4.10 -8.35
N ASN A 40 0.25 -2.94 -8.91
CA ASN A 40 0.98 -1.97 -8.12
C ASN A 40 -0.02 -1.15 -7.30
N ILE A 41 0.53 -0.30 -6.41
CA ILE A 41 -0.31 0.48 -5.50
C ILE A 41 -1.26 1.40 -6.25
N GLU A 42 -0.76 2.07 -7.30
CA GLU A 42 -1.58 2.99 -8.09
C GLU A 42 -2.74 2.26 -8.76
N GLN A 43 -2.46 1.13 -9.39
CA GLN A 43 -3.48 0.35 -10.09
C GLN A 43 -4.56 -0.13 -9.12
N GLY A 44 -4.15 -0.65 -7.98
CA GLY A 44 -5.10 -1.11 -6.97
C GLY A 44 -5.95 0.03 -6.43
N ALA A 45 -5.35 1.17 -6.17
CA ALA A 45 -6.07 2.34 -5.67
C ALA A 45 -7.11 2.83 -6.69
N VAL A 46 -6.73 2.90 -7.96
CA VAL A 46 -7.64 3.35 -9.00
C VAL A 46 -8.84 2.41 -9.14
N VAL A 47 -8.59 1.10 -9.12
CA VAL A 47 -9.66 0.10 -9.23
C VAL A 47 -10.65 0.23 -8.08
N HIS A 48 -10.18 0.54 -6.88
CA HIS A 48 -11.03 0.67 -5.70
C HIS A 48 -11.56 2.09 -5.48
N GLY A 49 -11.28 3.01 -6.40
CA GLY A 49 -11.76 4.39 -6.28
C GLY A 49 -11.10 5.18 -5.15
N ILE A 50 -9.88 4.85 -4.81
CA ILE A 50 -9.15 5.46 -3.70
C ILE A 50 -8.27 6.60 -4.22
N ASP A 51 -8.19 7.68 -3.43
CA ASP A 51 -7.27 8.78 -3.73
C ASP A 51 -5.83 8.29 -3.58
N VAL A 52 -5.12 8.20 -4.70
CA VAL A 52 -3.75 7.67 -4.72
C VAL A 52 -2.83 8.50 -3.84
N ASP A 53 -2.92 9.82 -3.93
CA ASP A 53 -2.03 10.71 -3.17
C ASP A 53 -2.25 10.55 -1.67
N ALA A 54 -3.50 10.48 -1.23
CA ALA A 54 -3.81 10.28 0.18
C ALA A 54 -3.30 8.94 0.68
N LEU A 55 -3.46 7.90 -0.12
CA LEU A 55 -2.95 6.57 0.21
C LEU A 55 -1.43 6.59 0.33
N MET A 56 -0.75 7.23 -0.62
CA MET A 56 0.71 7.29 -0.61
C MET A 56 1.26 8.01 0.61
N VAL A 57 0.61 9.10 1.02
CA VAL A 57 1.01 9.83 2.22
C VAL A 57 0.91 8.92 3.45
N ALA A 58 -0.21 8.21 3.59
CA ALA A 58 -0.42 7.31 4.72
C ALA A 58 0.59 6.15 4.74
N LEU A 59 0.84 5.55 3.57
CA LEU A 59 1.79 4.45 3.47
C LEU A 59 3.21 4.88 3.80
N ASN A 60 3.64 6.02 3.28
CA ASN A 60 4.98 6.51 3.53
C ASN A 60 5.18 6.92 4.99
N LYS A 61 4.14 7.45 5.63
CA LYS A 61 4.20 7.78 7.04
C LYS A 61 4.51 6.53 7.87
N VAL A 62 3.81 5.43 7.60
CA VAL A 62 4.02 4.17 8.30
C VAL A 62 5.41 3.62 8.01
N ALA A 63 5.83 3.64 6.74
CA ALA A 63 7.15 3.14 6.36
C ALA A 63 8.28 3.91 7.04
N GLU A 64 8.15 5.23 7.10
CA GLU A 64 9.15 6.08 7.74
C GLU A 64 9.22 5.82 9.24
N GLU A 65 8.08 5.64 9.89
CA GLU A 65 8.05 5.29 11.31
C GLU A 65 8.67 3.92 11.56
N GLN A 66 8.42 2.96 10.69
CA GLN A 66 8.99 1.61 10.81
C GLN A 66 10.51 1.64 10.62
N GLU A 67 11.01 2.42 9.68
CA GLU A 67 12.44 2.54 9.43
C GLU A 67 13.17 3.19 10.61
N GLN A 68 12.52 4.05 11.36
CA GLN A 68 13.10 4.75 12.50
C GLN A 68 13.05 3.93 13.79
N ALA A 69 12.28 2.88 13.81
CA ALA A 69 12.08 2.06 15.01
C ALA A 69 13.28 1.18 15.33
#